data_05857a24918de426e045450ed9433418
#
_entry.id   05857a24918de426e045450ed9433418
#
_cell.length_a   1.000
_cell.length_b   1.000
_cell.length_c   1.000
_cell.angle_alpha   90.00
_cell.angle_beta   90.00
_cell.angle_gamma   90.00
#
_symmetry.space_group_name_H-M   'P 1'
#
loop_
_entity.id
_entity.type
_entity.pdbx_description
1 polymer ?
#
loop_
_entity_poly.entity_id
_entity_poly.type
_entity_poly.pdbx_seq_one_letter_code
_entity_poly.pdbx_strand_id
1 'polypeptide(L)'
;MLCSVVRVVISLTVIVLVEATGLPYLMIPLLITNIAARSVANKLSKSSIYEKLLELKDIPFLEEETPKALTHRMLHARDIMSSRPLVKLPSEVGVAQLVQTLKDYGSYGEYPVLHGDQFIGVIKQYDLLILLGHKGLFYSEADKGSDLQSSHRTLTHSELRRTYPDKPNLEEVEASLTEEDLSCYLDLAPYVQIAPSTFDAHGSAERTYELYRTLGLRSLIVVDNNARPIGEVRRRDLYSFQQEEGSEKMKMKAA
;
A
#
# COMPACT_ATOMS: atom_id res chain seq x y z
N MET A 1 -12.74 -25.41 -18.77
CA MET A 1 -11.89 -25.27 -17.58
C MET A 1 -11.35 -23.84 -17.42
N LEU A 2 -10.61 -23.27 -18.38
CA LEU A 2 -10.08 -21.91 -18.28
C LEU A 2 -11.17 -20.84 -18.03
N CYS A 3 -12.27 -20.86 -18.78
CA CYS A 3 -13.37 -19.90 -18.60
C CYS A 3 -14.22 -20.15 -17.35
N SER A 4 -14.34 -21.37 -16.87
CA SER A 4 -15.20 -21.72 -15.74
C SER A 4 -14.49 -21.60 -14.38
N VAL A 5 -13.27 -22.05 -14.27
CA VAL A 5 -12.51 -22.12 -13.02
C VAL A 5 -11.64 -20.88 -12.82
N VAL A 6 -10.87 -20.53 -13.84
CA VAL A 6 -9.93 -19.38 -13.80
C VAL A 6 -10.61 -18.06 -14.14
N ARG A 7 -11.79 -18.11 -14.80
CA ARG A 7 -12.58 -16.96 -15.24
C ARG A 7 -11.85 -16.02 -16.22
N VAL A 8 -11.00 -16.58 -17.04
CA VAL A 8 -10.35 -15.86 -18.14
C VAL A 8 -11.42 -15.29 -19.09
N VAL A 9 -11.12 -14.18 -19.72
CA VAL A 9 -12.00 -13.53 -20.70
C VAL A 9 -12.33 -14.50 -21.84
N ILE A 10 -13.61 -14.63 -22.15
CA ILE A 10 -14.11 -15.59 -23.15
C ILE A 10 -13.44 -15.38 -24.50
N SER A 11 -13.31 -14.14 -24.95
CA SER A 11 -12.68 -13.78 -26.22
C SER A 11 -11.22 -14.24 -26.28
N LEU A 12 -10.44 -14.01 -25.23
CA LEU A 12 -9.05 -14.46 -25.15
C LEU A 12 -8.93 -15.98 -25.27
N THR A 13 -9.79 -16.72 -24.55
CA THR A 13 -9.79 -18.19 -24.59
C THR A 13 -10.11 -18.71 -25.99
N VAL A 14 -11.07 -18.10 -26.69
CA VAL A 14 -11.45 -18.47 -28.06
C VAL A 14 -10.32 -18.18 -29.04
N ILE A 15 -9.71 -16.99 -28.98
CA ILE A 15 -8.61 -16.60 -29.85
C ILE A 15 -7.42 -17.56 -29.68
N VAL A 16 -6.99 -17.82 -28.45
CA VAL A 16 -5.87 -18.73 -28.17
C VAL A 16 -6.13 -20.14 -28.71
N LEU A 17 -7.34 -20.66 -28.52
CA LEU A 17 -7.70 -21.99 -29.02
C LEU A 17 -7.76 -22.05 -30.55
N VAL A 18 -8.28 -20.99 -31.20
CA VAL A 18 -8.33 -20.93 -32.67
C VAL A 18 -6.92 -20.80 -33.25
N GLU A 19 -6.06 -20.02 -32.65
CA GLU A 19 -4.65 -19.89 -33.06
C GLU A 19 -3.88 -21.21 -32.87
N ALA A 20 -4.07 -21.87 -31.72
CA ALA A 20 -3.42 -23.15 -31.42
C ALA A 20 -3.84 -24.28 -32.36
N THR A 21 -5.11 -24.27 -32.81
CA THR A 21 -5.65 -25.30 -33.71
C THR A 21 -5.50 -24.96 -35.19
N GLY A 22 -5.36 -23.70 -35.53
CA GLY A 22 -5.36 -23.22 -36.92
C GLY A 22 -6.70 -23.35 -37.65
N LEU A 23 -7.81 -23.57 -36.91
CA LEU A 23 -9.12 -23.88 -37.45
C LEU A 23 -10.14 -22.78 -37.13
N PRO A 24 -10.27 -21.73 -37.99
CA PRO A 24 -11.15 -20.58 -37.71
C PRO A 24 -12.64 -20.95 -37.57
N TYR A 25 -13.12 -22.03 -38.20
CA TYR A 25 -14.51 -22.47 -38.12
C TYR A 25 -14.91 -22.96 -36.73
N LEU A 26 -13.95 -23.28 -35.86
CA LEU A 26 -14.21 -23.63 -34.46
C LEU A 26 -14.56 -22.44 -33.56
N MET A 27 -14.39 -21.22 -34.05
CA MET A 27 -14.60 -20.00 -33.27
C MET A 27 -16.04 -19.91 -32.69
N ILE A 28 -17.06 -20.19 -33.50
CA ILE A 28 -18.48 -20.11 -33.07
C ILE A 28 -18.82 -21.18 -32.02
N PRO A 29 -18.56 -22.49 -32.26
CA PRO A 29 -18.84 -23.51 -31.27
C PRO A 29 -18.04 -23.34 -29.98
N LEU A 30 -16.79 -22.87 -30.04
CA LEU A 30 -15.97 -22.57 -28.87
C LEU A 30 -16.56 -21.41 -28.06
N LEU A 31 -17.06 -20.38 -28.72
CA LEU A 31 -17.69 -19.22 -28.06
C LEU A 31 -18.95 -19.67 -27.29
N ILE A 32 -19.84 -20.43 -27.93
CA ILE A 32 -21.06 -20.95 -27.30
C ILE A 32 -20.71 -21.83 -26.11
N THR A 33 -19.78 -22.75 -26.27
CA THR A 33 -19.33 -23.65 -25.19
C THR A 33 -18.75 -22.89 -24.00
N ASN A 34 -17.94 -21.86 -24.26
CA ASN A 34 -17.35 -21.04 -23.21
C ASN A 34 -18.39 -20.20 -22.46
N ILE A 35 -19.38 -19.64 -23.16
CA ILE A 35 -20.52 -18.91 -22.55
C ILE A 35 -21.33 -19.86 -21.67
N ALA A 36 -21.68 -21.04 -22.17
CA ALA A 36 -22.42 -22.03 -21.40
C ALA A 36 -21.63 -22.48 -20.14
N ALA A 37 -20.35 -22.81 -20.30
CA ALA A 37 -19.49 -23.22 -19.21
C ALA A 37 -19.37 -22.14 -18.12
N ARG A 38 -19.23 -20.86 -18.52
CA ARG A 38 -19.18 -19.73 -17.58
C ARG A 38 -20.52 -19.52 -16.87
N SER A 39 -21.63 -19.64 -17.58
CA SER A 39 -22.97 -19.51 -17.01
C SER A 39 -23.25 -20.56 -15.94
N VAL A 40 -22.85 -21.81 -16.17
CA VAL A 40 -22.96 -22.89 -15.19
C VAL A 40 -22.02 -22.62 -13.99
N ALA A 41 -20.78 -22.23 -14.25
CA ALA A 41 -19.82 -21.94 -13.19
C ALA A 41 -20.30 -20.80 -12.28
N ASN A 42 -20.92 -19.75 -12.84
CA ASN A 42 -21.46 -18.62 -12.08
C ASN A 42 -22.65 -19.01 -11.17
N LYS A 43 -23.40 -20.04 -11.55
CA LYS A 43 -24.47 -20.60 -10.71
C LYS A 43 -23.93 -21.43 -9.53
N LEU A 44 -22.80 -22.13 -9.74
CA LEU A 44 -22.17 -22.97 -8.72
C LEU A 44 -21.30 -22.19 -7.73
N SER A 45 -20.54 -21.24 -8.22
CA SER A 45 -19.66 -20.41 -7.41
C SER A 45 -19.56 -19.01 -8.00
N LYS A 46 -19.61 -17.97 -7.18
CA LYS A 46 -19.44 -16.58 -7.61
C LYS A 46 -17.98 -16.15 -7.72
N SER A 47 -17.08 -16.78 -6.93
CA SER A 47 -15.67 -16.45 -6.87
C SER A 47 -14.81 -17.32 -7.79
N SER A 48 -13.77 -16.73 -8.36
CA SER A 48 -12.74 -17.43 -9.12
C SER A 48 -11.79 -18.21 -8.18
N ILE A 49 -10.99 -19.14 -8.76
CA ILE A 49 -9.98 -19.84 -7.97
C ILE A 49 -8.93 -18.88 -7.39
N TYR A 50 -8.60 -17.82 -8.12
CA TYR A 50 -7.64 -16.81 -7.64
C TYR A 50 -8.18 -15.99 -6.46
N GLU A 51 -9.45 -15.59 -6.50
CA GLU A 51 -10.09 -14.91 -5.38
C GLU A 51 -10.10 -15.78 -4.13
N LYS A 52 -10.42 -17.06 -4.26
CA LYS A 52 -10.38 -18.02 -3.15
C LYS A 52 -8.97 -18.24 -2.60
N LEU A 53 -7.94 -18.23 -3.46
CA LEU A 53 -6.55 -18.32 -3.02
C LEU A 53 -6.10 -17.05 -2.28
N LEU A 54 -6.58 -15.88 -2.68
CA LEU A 54 -6.33 -14.62 -1.97
C LEU A 54 -7.00 -14.63 -0.60
N GLU A 55 -8.24 -15.11 -0.52
CA GLU A 55 -8.97 -15.28 0.72
C GLU A 55 -8.25 -16.24 1.69
N LEU A 56 -7.78 -17.39 1.19
CA LEU A 56 -7.01 -18.36 1.97
C LEU A 56 -5.67 -17.81 2.49
N LYS A 57 -5.06 -16.88 1.75
CA LYS A 57 -3.81 -16.22 2.16
C LYS A 57 -4.03 -14.95 2.99
N ASP A 58 -5.27 -14.62 3.33
CA ASP A 58 -5.66 -13.37 4.01
C ASP A 58 -5.09 -12.11 3.32
N ILE A 59 -5.04 -12.14 1.98
CA ILE A 59 -4.59 -10.99 1.18
C ILE A 59 -5.81 -10.16 0.81
N PRO A 60 -5.93 -8.91 1.29
CA PRO A 60 -7.07 -8.07 1.00
C PRO A 60 -7.09 -7.69 -0.50
N PHE A 61 -8.15 -8.06 -1.18
CA PHE A 61 -8.40 -7.73 -2.58
C PHE A 61 -9.60 -6.79 -2.68
N LEU A 62 -9.40 -5.63 -3.31
CA LEU A 62 -10.47 -4.64 -3.50
C LEU A 62 -11.21 -4.92 -4.80
N GLU A 63 -12.52 -5.11 -4.72
CA GLU A 63 -13.41 -5.33 -5.85
C GLU A 63 -13.50 -4.08 -6.74
N GLU A 64 -13.98 -4.27 -7.99
CA GLU A 64 -14.14 -3.17 -8.95
C GLU A 64 -15.26 -2.22 -8.54
N GLU A 65 -16.33 -2.77 -8.05
CA GLU A 65 -17.48 -2.01 -7.57
C GLU A 65 -17.19 -1.50 -6.15
N THR A 66 -17.50 -0.22 -5.94
CA THR A 66 -17.41 0.37 -4.61
C THR A 66 -18.42 -0.28 -3.68
N PRO A 67 -18.04 -0.70 -2.47
CA PRO A 67 -18.98 -1.28 -1.50
C PRO A 67 -20.14 -0.33 -1.22
N LYS A 68 -21.37 -0.85 -1.23
CA LYS A 68 -22.57 -0.07 -0.96
C LYS A 68 -22.56 0.58 0.41
N ALA A 69 -21.88 -0.03 1.38
CA ALA A 69 -21.70 0.54 2.71
C ALA A 69 -21.02 1.90 2.68
N LEU A 70 -20.09 2.13 1.75
CA LEU A 70 -19.40 3.42 1.58
C LEU A 70 -20.27 4.45 0.87
N THR A 71 -21.11 4.02 -0.10
CA THR A 71 -21.98 4.91 -0.87
C THR A 71 -23.23 5.31 -0.06
N HIS A 72 -23.90 4.36 0.60
CA HIS A 72 -25.17 4.62 1.29
C HIS A 72 -25.02 5.34 2.64
N ARG A 73 -23.91 5.17 3.34
CA ARG A 73 -23.71 5.77 4.67
C ARG A 73 -23.16 7.20 4.62
N MET A 74 -22.91 7.77 3.44
CA MET A 74 -22.29 9.10 3.27
C MET A 74 -21.05 9.30 4.15
N LEU A 75 -20.20 8.27 4.22
CA LEU A 75 -18.99 8.29 5.02
C LEU A 75 -17.95 9.22 4.41
N HIS A 76 -17.14 9.82 5.27
CA HIS A 76 -15.98 10.62 4.91
C HIS A 76 -14.68 9.81 5.02
N ALA A 77 -13.61 10.31 4.44
CA ALA A 77 -12.29 9.66 4.51
C ALA A 77 -11.82 9.45 5.96
N ARG A 78 -12.11 10.39 6.86
CA ARG A 78 -11.82 10.27 8.29
C ARG A 78 -12.53 9.10 8.98
N ASP A 79 -13.68 8.67 8.47
CA ASP A 79 -14.50 7.61 9.08
C ASP A 79 -14.00 6.21 8.67
N ILE A 80 -13.21 6.13 7.59
CA ILE A 80 -12.65 4.90 7.03
C ILE A 80 -11.14 4.76 7.22
N MET A 81 -10.49 5.76 7.81
CA MET A 81 -9.04 5.69 8.08
C MET A 81 -8.76 4.66 9.18
N SER A 82 -7.53 4.15 9.15
CA SER A 82 -7.05 3.17 10.12
C SER A 82 -7.21 3.67 11.56
N SER A 83 -7.68 2.80 12.44
CA SER A 83 -7.73 3.08 13.89
C SER A 83 -6.35 3.11 14.55
N ARG A 84 -5.29 2.71 13.83
CA ARG A 84 -3.92 2.75 14.35
C ARG A 84 -3.41 4.18 14.43
N PRO A 85 -2.60 4.53 15.43
CA PRO A 85 -2.02 5.86 15.55
C PRO A 85 -1.13 6.14 14.32
N LEU A 86 -1.23 7.34 13.77
CA LEU A 86 -0.34 7.78 12.71
C LEU A 86 1.02 8.13 13.29
N VAL A 87 2.03 7.32 12.96
CA VAL A 87 3.41 7.57 13.41
C VAL A 87 4.07 8.57 12.48
N LYS A 88 4.33 9.76 13.01
CA LYS A 88 4.95 10.87 12.28
C LYS A 88 6.43 10.96 12.64
N LEU A 89 7.27 11.20 11.65
CA LEU A 89 8.70 11.42 11.86
C LEU A 89 9.03 12.91 11.64
N PRO A 90 9.88 13.52 12.47
CA PRO A 90 10.46 14.83 12.16
C PRO A 90 11.44 14.70 10.99
N SER A 91 11.68 15.80 10.26
CA SER A 91 12.67 15.84 9.17
C SER A 91 14.08 15.52 9.65
N GLU A 92 14.41 15.93 10.87
CA GLU A 92 15.64 15.56 11.56
C GLU A 92 15.31 14.65 12.73
N VAL A 93 15.79 13.43 12.72
CA VAL A 93 15.45 12.40 13.71
C VAL A 93 16.72 11.83 14.35
N GLY A 94 16.71 11.61 15.66
CA GLY A 94 17.76 10.88 16.34
C GLY A 94 17.78 9.40 15.92
N VAL A 95 18.95 8.87 15.67
CA VAL A 95 19.14 7.46 15.24
C VAL A 95 18.49 6.49 16.24
N ALA A 96 18.69 6.69 17.55
CA ALA A 96 18.08 5.86 18.59
C ALA A 96 16.55 5.91 18.53
N GLN A 97 15.97 7.10 18.37
CA GLN A 97 14.53 7.29 18.24
C GLN A 97 13.97 6.60 16.99
N LEU A 98 14.69 6.69 15.87
CA LEU A 98 14.29 6.04 14.61
C LEU A 98 14.29 4.52 14.74
N VAL A 99 15.34 3.95 15.32
CA VAL A 99 15.43 2.49 15.57
C VAL A 99 14.28 2.03 16.48
N GLN A 100 14.01 2.76 17.57
CA GLN A 100 12.91 2.43 18.45
C GLN A 100 11.56 2.52 17.75
N THR A 101 11.34 3.56 16.94
CA THR A 101 10.10 3.70 16.14
C THR A 101 9.94 2.54 15.16
N LEU A 102 11.00 2.10 14.51
CA LEU A 102 10.94 0.97 13.59
C LEU A 102 10.70 -0.37 14.30
N LYS A 103 11.14 -0.54 15.56
CA LYS A 103 10.81 -1.70 16.39
C LYS A 103 9.34 -1.73 16.76
N ASP A 104 8.84 -0.63 17.26
CA ASP A 104 7.46 -0.55 17.77
C ASP A 104 6.43 -0.56 16.65
N TYR A 105 6.75 0.05 15.52
CA TYR A 105 5.86 0.30 14.39
C TYR A 105 6.35 -0.26 13.05
N GLY A 106 7.21 -1.26 13.04
CA GLY A 106 7.80 -1.86 11.84
C GLY A 106 6.81 -2.50 10.86
N SER A 107 5.53 -2.60 11.23
CA SER A 107 4.47 -3.05 10.32
C SER A 107 3.91 -1.93 9.41
N TYR A 108 4.38 -0.68 9.60
CA TYR A 108 4.01 0.45 8.77
C TYR A 108 4.89 0.48 7.53
N GLY A 109 4.27 0.57 6.35
CA GLY A 109 5.02 0.60 5.08
C GLY A 109 5.60 1.96 4.75
N GLU A 110 4.96 3.03 5.21
CA GLU A 110 5.31 4.43 4.94
C GLU A 110 5.08 5.27 6.19
N TYR A 111 5.92 6.29 6.36
CA TYR A 111 5.87 7.22 7.50
C TYR A 111 5.76 8.65 6.99
N PRO A 112 4.76 9.41 7.42
CA PRO A 112 4.69 10.85 7.16
C PRO A 112 5.84 11.58 7.84
N VAL A 113 6.51 12.47 7.10
CA VAL A 113 7.60 13.30 7.61
C VAL A 113 7.14 14.75 7.70
N LEU A 114 7.43 15.37 8.84
CA LEU A 114 7.11 16.76 9.12
C LEU A 114 8.39 17.59 9.32
N HIS A 115 8.34 18.82 8.85
CA HIS A 115 9.29 19.86 9.22
C HIS A 115 8.58 20.85 10.14
N GLY A 116 8.86 20.78 11.45
CA GLY A 116 8.01 21.44 12.44
C GLY A 116 6.57 20.91 12.38
N ASP A 117 5.63 21.79 12.06
CA ASP A 117 4.20 21.45 11.90
C ASP A 117 3.79 21.17 10.43
N GLN A 118 4.69 21.43 9.49
CA GLN A 118 4.40 21.30 8.06
C GLN A 118 4.67 19.88 7.57
N PHE A 119 3.69 19.29 6.91
CA PHE A 119 3.84 18.00 6.23
C PHE A 119 4.64 18.19 4.95
N ILE A 120 5.79 17.53 4.84
CA ILE A 120 6.67 17.62 3.66
C ILE A 120 6.54 16.41 2.73
N GLY A 121 6.11 15.26 3.24
CA GLY A 121 5.91 14.08 2.43
C GLY A 121 5.99 12.80 3.23
N VAL A 122 6.23 11.69 2.54
CA VAL A 122 6.34 10.35 3.15
C VAL A 122 7.68 9.72 2.84
N ILE A 123 8.14 8.86 3.75
CA ILE A 123 9.31 8.03 3.55
C ILE A 123 8.94 6.57 3.78
N LYS A 124 9.49 5.66 2.98
CA LYS A 124 9.22 4.23 3.12
C LYS A 124 10.09 3.63 4.21
N GLN A 125 9.53 2.64 4.92
CA GLN A 125 10.28 1.86 5.90
C GLN A 125 11.59 1.30 5.31
N TYR A 126 11.54 0.82 4.09
CA TYR A 126 12.68 0.29 3.39
C TYR A 126 13.82 1.31 3.23
N ASP A 127 13.48 2.53 2.84
CA ASP A 127 14.46 3.61 2.66
C ASP A 127 15.09 3.98 4.01
N LEU A 128 14.30 3.99 5.10
CA LEU A 128 14.80 4.23 6.45
C LEU A 128 15.82 3.17 6.89
N LEU A 129 15.58 1.89 6.59
CA LEU A 129 16.52 0.81 6.92
C LEU A 129 17.83 0.94 6.15
N ILE A 130 17.77 1.36 4.87
CA ILE A 130 18.99 1.61 4.08
C ILE A 130 19.77 2.80 4.66
N LEU A 131 19.06 3.89 4.99
CA LEU A 131 19.71 5.09 5.56
C LEU A 131 20.39 4.77 6.89
N LEU A 132 19.76 3.97 7.76
CA LEU A 132 20.38 3.50 9.01
C LEU A 132 21.61 2.63 8.79
N GLY A 133 21.68 1.89 7.68
CA GLY A 133 22.87 1.12 7.31
C GLY A 133 24.06 1.97 6.83
N HIS A 134 23.83 3.25 6.48
CA HIS A 134 24.85 4.14 5.96
C HIS A 134 25.32 5.15 7.01
N LYS A 135 26.21 4.72 7.91
CA LYS A 135 26.75 5.53 9.03
C LYS A 135 27.35 6.88 8.62
N GLY A 136 27.83 7.00 7.39
CA GLY A 136 28.36 8.26 6.85
C GLY A 136 27.33 9.38 6.64
N LEU A 137 26.05 9.10 6.88
CA LEU A 137 24.94 10.09 6.83
C LEU A 137 24.63 10.66 8.21
N PHE A 138 25.20 10.09 9.29
CA PHE A 138 24.93 10.52 10.64
C PHE A 138 25.75 11.77 10.98
N TYR A 139 25.16 12.68 11.72
CA TYR A 139 25.80 13.88 12.19
C TYR A 139 25.58 14.08 13.69
N SER A 140 26.54 14.77 14.34
CA SER A 140 26.44 15.07 15.75
C SER A 140 25.50 16.24 16.03
N GLU A 141 24.98 16.32 17.24
CA GLU A 141 24.17 17.47 17.69
C GLU A 141 24.91 18.80 17.57
N ALA A 142 26.25 18.79 17.71
CA ALA A 142 27.09 19.97 17.55
C ALA A 142 27.12 20.51 16.11
N ASP A 143 26.90 19.66 15.11
CA ASP A 143 26.91 20.00 13.68
C ASP A 143 25.55 20.47 13.19
N LYS A 144 24.54 20.41 14.04
CA LYS A 144 23.15 20.77 13.73
C LYS A 144 23.06 22.25 13.40
N GLY A 145 22.61 22.57 12.18
CA GLY A 145 22.48 23.95 11.69
C GLY A 145 23.79 24.61 11.23
N SER A 146 24.89 23.87 11.13
CA SER A 146 26.12 24.38 10.54
C SER A 146 26.15 24.12 9.01
N ASP A 147 26.97 24.90 8.28
CA ASP A 147 27.21 24.70 6.84
C ASP A 147 27.82 23.31 6.55
N LEU A 148 28.36 22.64 7.59
CA LEU A 148 28.85 21.27 7.51
C LEU A 148 27.75 20.25 7.24
N GLN A 149 26.49 20.54 7.65
CA GLN A 149 25.33 19.67 7.37
C GLN A 149 25.07 19.56 5.85
N SER A 150 25.32 20.63 5.10
CA SER A 150 25.21 20.64 3.64
C SER A 150 26.34 19.92 2.90
N SER A 151 27.47 19.62 3.58
CA SER A 151 28.61 18.90 3.02
C SER A 151 28.57 17.38 3.30
N HIS A 152 27.62 16.89 4.12
CA HIS A 152 27.43 15.45 4.29
C HIS A 152 26.94 14.82 2.98
N ARG A 153 27.52 13.67 2.65
CA ARG A 153 27.19 12.94 1.45
C ARG A 153 25.71 12.53 1.49
N THR A 154 24.94 13.02 0.54
CA THR A 154 23.58 12.54 0.32
C THR A 154 23.63 11.33 -0.63
N LEU A 155 22.89 10.27 -0.30
CA LEU A 155 22.73 9.13 -1.19
C LEU A 155 21.84 9.55 -2.39
N THR A 156 22.27 9.18 -3.58
CA THR A 156 21.44 9.36 -4.76
C THR A 156 20.31 8.33 -4.79
N HIS A 157 19.24 8.65 -5.50
CA HIS A 157 18.13 7.71 -5.69
C HIS A 157 18.56 6.37 -6.30
N SER A 158 19.60 6.37 -7.14
CA SER A 158 20.19 5.16 -7.70
C SER A 158 20.94 4.32 -6.67
N GLU A 159 21.57 4.94 -5.68
CA GLU A 159 22.23 4.23 -4.58
C GLU A 159 21.21 3.60 -3.64
N LEU A 160 20.13 4.32 -3.29
CA LEU A 160 19.00 3.76 -2.54
C LEU A 160 18.37 2.54 -3.24
N ARG A 161 18.25 2.55 -4.55
CA ARG A 161 17.70 1.43 -5.33
C ARG A 161 18.67 0.28 -5.54
N ARG A 162 19.98 0.50 -5.51
CA ARG A 162 20.99 -0.57 -5.71
C ARG A 162 20.96 -1.63 -4.62
N THR A 163 20.53 -1.27 -3.43
CA THR A 163 20.41 -2.21 -2.29
C THR A 163 19.19 -3.14 -2.42
N TYR A 164 18.35 -2.96 -3.47
CA TYR A 164 17.30 -3.90 -3.81
C TYR A 164 17.91 -5.01 -4.72
N PRO A 165 17.84 -6.32 -4.40
CA PRO A 165 16.80 -7.03 -3.66
C PRO A 165 17.15 -7.39 -2.21
N ASP A 166 18.37 -7.17 -1.74
CA ASP A 166 18.79 -7.52 -0.38
C ASP A 166 18.19 -6.52 0.61
N LYS A 167 17.01 -6.86 1.13
CA LYS A 167 16.36 -6.03 2.15
C LYS A 167 17.18 -6.11 3.44
N PRO A 168 17.76 -5.00 3.93
CA PRO A 168 18.38 -5.00 5.23
C PRO A 168 17.32 -5.36 6.28
N ASN A 169 17.64 -6.31 7.15
CA ASN A 169 16.80 -6.64 8.28
C ASN A 169 17.07 -5.62 9.41
N LEU A 170 16.04 -5.20 10.13
CA LEU A 170 16.19 -4.28 11.25
C LEU A 170 17.16 -4.80 12.30
N GLU A 171 17.15 -6.11 12.58
CA GLU A 171 18.05 -6.77 13.53
C GLU A 171 19.52 -6.68 13.09
N GLU A 172 19.79 -6.85 11.80
CA GLU A 172 21.14 -6.75 11.23
C GLU A 172 21.65 -5.31 11.28
N VAL A 173 20.78 -4.36 10.92
CA VAL A 173 21.10 -2.92 10.97
C VAL A 173 21.40 -2.51 12.41
N GLU A 174 20.55 -2.89 13.36
CA GLU A 174 20.74 -2.59 14.77
C GLU A 174 22.04 -3.18 15.33
N ALA A 175 22.35 -4.44 15.02
CA ALA A 175 23.60 -5.10 15.45
C ALA A 175 24.85 -4.40 14.89
N SER A 176 24.73 -3.66 13.80
CA SER A 176 25.83 -2.89 13.20
C SER A 176 26.04 -1.51 13.84
N LEU A 177 25.06 -0.98 14.58
CA LEU A 177 25.12 0.36 15.18
C LEU A 177 25.90 0.32 16.49
N THR A 178 26.72 1.36 16.71
CA THR A 178 27.48 1.58 17.96
C THR A 178 26.70 2.55 18.87
N GLU A 179 27.08 2.62 20.15
CA GLU A 179 26.47 3.60 21.08
C GLU A 179 26.70 5.05 20.63
N GLU A 180 27.83 5.31 19.98
CA GLU A 180 28.12 6.60 19.38
C GLU A 180 27.17 6.93 18.24
N ASP A 181 26.89 5.96 17.35
CA ASP A 181 25.93 6.10 16.24
C ASP A 181 24.52 6.40 16.76
N LEU A 182 24.11 5.78 17.87
CA LEU A 182 22.78 6.00 18.47
C LEU A 182 22.59 7.41 19.04
N SER A 183 23.69 8.10 19.39
CA SER A 183 23.63 9.50 19.84
C SER A 183 23.57 10.53 18.71
N CYS A 184 23.71 10.09 17.46
CA CYS A 184 23.70 10.92 16.26
C CYS A 184 22.28 11.21 15.75
N TYR A 185 22.21 12.13 14.80
CA TYR A 185 21.01 12.52 14.09
C TYR A 185 21.11 12.18 12.60
N LEU A 186 19.96 12.03 11.96
CA LEU A 186 19.82 11.77 10.55
C LEU A 186 18.82 12.76 9.93
N ASP A 187 19.20 13.41 8.83
CA ASP A 187 18.31 14.25 8.04
C ASP A 187 17.56 13.40 7.01
N LEU A 188 16.23 13.36 7.14
CA LEU A 188 15.35 12.62 6.24
C LEU A 188 14.88 13.48 5.06
N ALA A 189 14.96 14.80 5.13
CA ALA A 189 14.38 15.70 4.13
C ALA A 189 14.82 15.41 2.68
N PRO A 190 16.09 15.08 2.38
CA PRO A 190 16.53 14.74 1.02
C PRO A 190 15.91 13.46 0.44
N TYR A 191 15.39 12.57 1.30
CA TYR A 191 14.94 11.23 0.93
C TYR A 191 13.42 11.09 0.94
N VAL A 192 12.72 12.15 1.33
CA VAL A 192 11.26 12.19 1.40
C VAL A 192 10.64 12.23 0.00
N GLN A 193 9.62 11.42 -0.22
CA GLN A 193 8.75 11.55 -1.38
C GLN A 193 7.84 12.75 -1.19
N ILE A 194 8.15 13.85 -1.88
CA ILE A 194 7.52 15.17 -1.71
C ILE A 194 6.05 15.21 -2.18
N ALA A 195 5.64 14.32 -3.09
CA ALA A 195 4.28 14.30 -3.62
C ALA A 195 3.57 12.97 -3.27
N PRO A 196 3.29 12.69 -1.98
CA PRO A 196 2.53 11.53 -1.60
C PRO A 196 1.07 11.68 -2.04
N SER A 197 0.38 10.55 -2.20
CA SER A 197 -1.06 10.58 -2.40
C SER A 197 -1.74 10.98 -1.09
N THR A 198 -2.39 12.14 -1.10
CA THR A 198 -3.14 12.68 0.04
C THR A 198 -4.60 12.82 -0.31
N PHE A 199 -5.45 12.79 0.70
CA PHE A 199 -6.89 13.00 0.56
C PHE A 199 -7.43 13.80 1.74
N ASP A 200 -8.42 14.65 1.47
CA ASP A 200 -9.06 15.48 2.50
C ASP A 200 -9.92 14.63 3.44
N ALA A 201 -9.83 14.91 4.74
CA ALA A 201 -10.58 14.21 5.78
C ALA A 201 -12.10 14.26 5.60
N HIS A 202 -12.60 15.36 5.04
CA HIS A 202 -14.02 15.58 4.76
C HIS A 202 -14.44 15.10 3.36
N GLY A 203 -13.48 14.60 2.56
CA GLY A 203 -13.77 14.01 1.25
C GLY A 203 -14.60 12.73 1.38
N SER A 204 -15.32 12.37 0.32
CA SER A 204 -16.18 11.17 0.27
C SER A 204 -15.34 9.89 0.39
N ALA A 205 -15.80 8.96 1.22
CA ALA A 205 -15.21 7.62 1.35
C ALA A 205 -15.27 6.82 0.05
N GLU A 206 -16.34 6.97 -0.73
CA GLU A 206 -16.49 6.36 -2.05
C GLU A 206 -15.38 6.81 -3.00
N ARG A 207 -15.15 8.14 -3.08
CA ARG A 207 -14.08 8.69 -3.91
C ARG A 207 -12.69 8.29 -3.41
N THR A 208 -12.53 8.15 -2.10
CA THR A 208 -11.29 7.63 -1.50
C THR A 208 -11.02 6.20 -1.96
N TYR A 209 -12.04 5.34 -1.98
CA TYR A 209 -11.96 3.97 -2.46
C TYR A 209 -11.58 3.90 -3.94
N GLU A 210 -12.26 4.67 -4.79
CA GLU A 210 -11.98 4.73 -6.22
C GLU A 210 -10.55 5.20 -6.50
N LEU A 211 -10.10 6.28 -5.84
CA LEU A 211 -8.75 6.80 -5.97
C LEU A 211 -7.71 5.76 -5.55
N TYR A 212 -7.91 5.16 -4.37
CA TYR A 212 -7.03 4.15 -3.82
C TYR A 212 -6.85 2.95 -4.77
N ARG A 213 -7.96 2.47 -5.31
CA ARG A 213 -7.98 1.33 -6.23
C ARG A 213 -7.40 1.69 -7.60
N THR A 214 -7.81 2.80 -8.18
CA THR A 214 -7.40 3.21 -9.54
C THR A 214 -5.90 3.49 -9.63
N LEU A 215 -5.33 4.13 -8.61
CA LEU A 215 -3.90 4.42 -8.53
C LEU A 215 -3.08 3.23 -7.99
N GLY A 216 -3.73 2.17 -7.51
CA GLY A 216 -3.04 1.01 -6.95
C GLY A 216 -2.21 1.34 -5.71
N LEU A 217 -2.69 2.25 -4.88
CA LEU A 217 -1.97 2.76 -3.71
C LEU A 217 -1.72 1.65 -2.68
N ARG A 218 -0.69 1.84 -1.87
CA ARG A 218 -0.40 1.01 -0.68
C ARG A 218 -0.95 1.65 0.58
N SER A 219 -0.80 2.96 0.68
CA SER A 219 -1.37 3.81 1.71
C SER A 219 -1.85 5.13 1.09
N LEU A 220 -2.82 5.75 1.71
CA LEU A 220 -3.32 7.07 1.35
C LEU A 220 -3.35 7.90 2.63
N ILE A 221 -2.59 8.98 2.66
CA ILE A 221 -2.53 9.85 3.83
C ILE A 221 -3.75 10.78 3.85
N VAL A 222 -4.47 10.77 4.96
CA VAL A 222 -5.59 11.66 5.19
C VAL A 222 -5.09 12.92 5.87
N VAL A 223 -5.42 14.08 5.29
CA VAL A 223 -5.00 15.39 5.79
C VAL A 223 -6.21 16.20 6.24
N ASP A 224 -5.97 17.10 7.18
CA ASP A 224 -6.95 18.13 7.60
C ASP A 224 -6.96 19.33 6.67
N ASN A 225 -7.82 20.32 6.97
CA ASN A 225 -7.92 21.57 6.22
C ASN A 225 -6.62 22.41 6.23
N ASN A 226 -5.69 22.12 7.12
CA ASN A 226 -4.39 22.77 7.23
C ASN A 226 -3.27 21.95 6.58
N ALA A 227 -3.63 20.95 5.75
CA ALA A 227 -2.72 20.01 5.13
C ALA A 227 -1.84 19.21 6.14
N ARG A 228 -2.30 19.04 7.40
CA ARG A 228 -1.62 18.22 8.40
C ARG A 228 -2.10 16.77 8.30
N PRO A 229 -1.19 15.79 8.33
CA PRO A 229 -1.58 14.38 8.28
C PRO A 229 -2.25 13.98 9.60
N ILE A 230 -3.48 13.49 9.52
CA ILE A 230 -4.29 13.07 10.68
C ILE A 230 -4.46 11.55 10.75
N GLY A 231 -4.35 10.86 9.62
CA GLY A 231 -4.51 9.41 9.55
C GLY A 231 -4.03 8.86 8.23
N GLU A 232 -4.19 7.56 8.07
CA GLU A 232 -3.94 6.87 6.81
C GLU A 232 -5.07 5.89 6.51
N VAL A 233 -5.34 5.67 5.23
CA VAL A 233 -6.24 4.63 4.72
C VAL A 233 -5.39 3.55 4.08
N ARG A 234 -5.56 2.32 4.53
CA ARG A 234 -4.87 1.14 4.01
C ARG A 234 -5.83 0.20 3.29
N ARG A 235 -5.29 -0.69 2.49
CA ARG A 235 -6.08 -1.69 1.78
C ARG A 235 -6.95 -2.56 2.70
N ARG A 236 -6.42 -2.92 3.88
CA ARG A 236 -7.15 -3.74 4.86
C ARG A 236 -8.36 -3.00 5.45
N ASP A 237 -8.23 -1.69 5.67
CA ASP A 237 -9.31 -0.88 6.19
C ASP A 237 -10.48 -0.81 5.19
N LEU A 238 -10.19 -0.62 3.91
CA LEU A 238 -11.18 -0.63 2.83
C LEU A 238 -11.79 -2.02 2.60
N TYR A 239 -11.00 -3.08 2.76
CA TYR A 239 -11.46 -4.46 2.60
C TYR A 239 -12.46 -4.88 3.68
N SER A 240 -12.36 -4.34 4.89
CA SER A 240 -13.32 -4.62 5.97
C SER A 240 -14.76 -4.25 5.60
N PHE A 241 -14.95 -3.15 4.88
CA PHE A 241 -16.28 -2.72 4.38
C PHE A 241 -16.86 -3.68 3.34
N GLN A 242 -16.03 -4.32 2.52
CA GLN A 242 -16.48 -5.34 1.57
C GLN A 242 -16.95 -6.62 2.30
N GLN A 243 -16.24 -7.01 3.36
CA GLN A 243 -16.62 -8.18 4.16
C GLN A 243 -17.93 -7.99 4.90
N GLU A 244 -18.19 -6.80 5.44
CA GLU A 244 -19.47 -6.46 6.07
C GLU A 244 -20.63 -6.63 5.09
N GLU A 245 -20.51 -6.09 3.87
CA GLU A 245 -21.53 -6.23 2.83
C GLU A 245 -21.72 -7.70 2.39
N GLY A 246 -20.65 -8.48 2.29
CA GLY A 246 -20.71 -9.90 1.99
C GLY A 246 -21.47 -10.69 3.07
N SER A 247 -21.24 -10.37 4.33
CA SER A 247 -21.90 -10.98 5.49
C SER A 247 -23.39 -10.60 5.56
N GLU A 248 -23.75 -9.34 5.28
CA GLU A 248 -25.14 -8.88 5.24
C GLU A 248 -25.92 -9.57 4.10
N LYS A 249 -25.32 -9.67 2.91
CA LYS A 249 -25.92 -10.39 1.77
C LYS A 249 -26.13 -11.88 2.05
N MET A 250 -25.25 -12.52 2.83
CA MET A 250 -25.45 -13.91 3.25
C MET A 250 -26.59 -14.07 4.25
N LYS A 251 -26.70 -13.16 5.24
CA LYS A 251 -27.80 -13.16 6.22
C LYS A 251 -29.15 -12.94 5.57
N MET A 252 -29.24 -12.01 4.61
CA MET A 252 -30.49 -11.76 3.86
C MET A 252 -30.92 -12.91 2.94
N LYS A 253 -30.02 -13.81 2.54
CA LYS A 253 -30.35 -15.01 1.75
C LYS A 253 -30.72 -16.22 2.58
N ALA A 254 -30.37 -16.20 3.87
CA ALA A 254 -30.65 -17.29 4.81
C ALA A 254 -31.96 -17.06 5.61
N ALA A 255 -32.52 -15.86 5.53
CA ALA A 255 -33.85 -15.47 6.07
C ALA A 255 -34.91 -15.51 4.97
#